data_046bfbbac916a38842385499f75b041b
#
_entry.id   046bfbbac916a38842385499f75b041b
#
_cell.length_a   1.000
_cell.length_b   1.000
_cell.length_c   1.000
_cell.angle_alpha   90.00
_cell.angle_beta   90.00
_cell.angle_gamma   90.00
#
_symmetry.space_group_name_H-M   'P 1'
#
loop_
_entity.id
_entity.type
_entity.pdbx_description
1 polymer ?
#
loop_
_entity_poly.entity_id
_entity_poly.type
_entity_poly.pdbx_seq_one_letter_code
_entity_poly.pdbx_strand_id
1 'polypeptide(L)'
;NMVGFAFAAQHPQRVRRFAMIDAPVPGVGPWEEILKNPLLWHFRFGGPDMERLVAGRERIYLDRFWNEFSATPARFTEASREHYAKLYALPGAMHSGFAQFAAFDQDAIDNRAYLASGGKLAMPVLAVGGEKSFGAGMAAVMRAAATDVTEGVIPDSGRWIMEENPAATVVMIRGFLDKGR
;
A
#
# COMPACT_ATOMS: atom_id res chain seq x y z
N ASN A 1 3.47 3.35 0.57
CA ASN A 1 4.27 2.25 1.14
C ASN A 1 5.61 2.11 0.41
N MET A 2 5.63 1.95 -0.92
CA MET A 2 6.86 1.70 -1.71
C MET A 2 7.87 2.83 -1.57
N VAL A 3 7.46 4.07 -1.80
CA VAL A 3 8.32 5.25 -1.61
C VAL A 3 8.85 5.35 -0.18
N GLY A 4 7.98 5.08 0.83
CA GLY A 4 8.38 5.09 2.24
C GLY A 4 9.43 4.00 2.56
N PHE A 5 9.26 2.80 1.99
CA PHE A 5 10.24 1.72 2.14
C PHE A 5 11.59 2.09 1.52
N ALA A 6 11.58 2.56 0.28
CA ALA A 6 12.80 2.99 -0.42
C ALA A 6 13.51 4.13 0.34
N PHE A 7 12.76 5.11 0.86
CA PHE A 7 13.31 6.18 1.68
C PHE A 7 13.93 5.66 2.98
N ALA A 8 13.24 4.75 3.68
CA ALA A 8 13.75 4.16 4.92
C ALA A 8 15.00 3.30 4.70
N ALA A 9 15.07 2.58 3.57
CA ALA A 9 16.24 1.79 3.19
C ALA A 9 17.46 2.66 2.83
N GLN A 10 17.24 3.76 2.10
CA GLN A 10 18.32 4.65 1.64
C GLN A 10 18.74 5.68 2.70
N HIS A 11 17.84 6.05 3.59
CA HIS A 11 18.07 7.10 4.61
C HIS A 11 17.65 6.65 6.02
N PRO A 12 18.15 5.49 6.52
CA PRO A 12 17.67 4.90 7.78
C PRO A 12 17.83 5.84 8.99
N GLN A 13 18.85 6.70 9.00
CA GLN A 13 19.09 7.68 10.05
C GLN A 13 18.07 8.82 10.10
N ARG A 14 17.26 8.97 9.05
CA ARG A 14 16.18 9.98 8.97
C ARG A 14 14.82 9.44 9.37
N VAL A 15 14.70 8.13 9.58
CA VAL A 15 13.43 7.46 9.91
C VAL A 15 13.50 6.88 11.32
N ARG A 16 12.75 7.47 12.24
CA ARG A 16 12.67 6.97 13.62
C ARG A 16 11.73 5.77 13.77
N ARG A 17 10.65 5.75 13.02
CA ARG A 17 9.63 4.70 12.99
C ARG A 17 9.00 4.66 11.61
N PHE A 18 8.58 3.49 11.17
CA PHE A 18 7.95 3.31 9.87
C PHE A 18 6.66 2.51 10.00
N ALA A 19 5.56 3.01 9.45
CA ALA A 19 4.29 2.28 9.38
C ALA A 19 4.01 1.84 7.95
N MET A 20 3.80 0.54 7.76
CA MET A 20 3.48 -0.10 6.50
C MET A 20 2.02 -0.53 6.54
N ILE A 21 1.19 -0.01 5.64
CA ILE A 21 -0.26 -0.15 5.69
C ILE A 21 -0.77 -0.90 4.46
N ASP A 22 -1.28 -2.09 4.66
CA ASP A 22 -2.08 -2.93 3.75
C ASP A 22 -1.64 -2.90 2.27
N ALA A 23 -0.33 -2.92 2.01
CA ALA A 23 0.20 -3.08 0.65
C ALA A 23 1.58 -3.72 0.70
N PRO A 24 1.84 -4.74 -0.13
CA PRO A 24 3.13 -5.40 -0.19
C PRO A 24 4.20 -4.47 -0.75
N VAL A 25 5.46 -4.83 -0.51
CA VAL A 25 6.62 -4.18 -1.13
C VAL A 25 7.08 -5.04 -2.30
N PRO A 26 7.25 -4.49 -3.50
CA PRO A 26 7.78 -5.24 -4.64
C PRO A 26 9.08 -5.96 -4.30
N GLY A 27 9.15 -7.25 -4.61
CA GLY A 27 10.33 -8.08 -4.38
C GLY A 27 10.59 -8.51 -2.93
N VAL A 28 9.73 -8.14 -1.98
CA VAL A 28 9.87 -8.51 -0.56
C VAL A 28 8.88 -9.59 -0.17
N GLY A 29 9.35 -10.58 0.60
CA GLY A 29 8.53 -11.70 1.04
C GLY A 29 8.00 -12.52 -0.13
N PRO A 30 6.74 -13.00 -0.09
CA PRO A 30 6.17 -13.86 -1.13
C PRO A 30 5.66 -13.06 -2.34
N TRP A 31 6.46 -12.13 -2.85
CA TRP A 31 6.06 -11.21 -3.92
C TRP A 31 5.52 -11.93 -5.16
N GLU A 32 6.17 -13.02 -5.59
CA GLU A 32 5.77 -13.78 -6.79
C GLU A 32 4.41 -14.47 -6.59
N GLU A 33 4.11 -14.91 -5.39
CA GLU A 33 2.79 -15.48 -5.06
C GLU A 33 1.71 -14.40 -5.05
N ILE A 34 2.05 -13.22 -4.51
CA ILE A 34 1.14 -12.05 -4.51
C ILE A 34 0.77 -11.67 -5.95
N LEU A 35 1.73 -11.66 -6.87
CA LEU A 35 1.48 -11.32 -8.28
C LEU A 35 0.57 -12.32 -9.02
N LYS A 36 0.38 -13.52 -8.50
CA LYS A 36 -0.57 -14.51 -9.07
C LYS A 36 -2.03 -14.19 -8.78
N ASN A 37 -2.30 -13.29 -7.84
CA ASN A 37 -3.66 -12.90 -7.51
C ASN A 37 -4.30 -12.13 -8.68
N PRO A 38 -5.37 -12.65 -9.31
CA PRO A 38 -6.01 -12.01 -10.46
C PRO A 38 -6.60 -10.63 -10.14
N LEU A 39 -6.90 -10.33 -8.88
CA LEU A 39 -7.37 -9.01 -8.46
C LEU A 39 -6.29 -7.92 -8.63
N LEU A 40 -5.01 -8.29 -8.77
CA LEU A 40 -3.90 -7.36 -8.92
C LEU A 40 -3.54 -7.07 -10.39
N TRP A 41 -4.44 -7.34 -11.33
CA TRP A 41 -4.23 -7.06 -12.76
C TRP A 41 -3.83 -5.59 -13.03
N HIS A 42 -4.26 -4.68 -12.17
CA HIS A 42 -3.95 -3.26 -12.29
C HIS A 42 -2.45 -2.93 -12.13
N PHE A 43 -1.65 -3.81 -11.57
CA PHE A 43 -0.19 -3.65 -11.54
C PHE A 43 0.43 -3.68 -12.94
N ARG A 44 -0.27 -4.25 -13.91
CA ARG A 44 0.14 -4.31 -15.33
C ARG A 44 -0.77 -3.52 -16.25
N PHE A 45 -1.70 -2.75 -15.66
CA PHE A 45 -2.64 -1.92 -16.41
C PHE A 45 -2.12 -0.48 -16.46
N GLY A 46 -1.46 -0.12 -17.56
CA GLY A 46 -0.88 1.20 -17.72
C GLY A 46 -0.42 1.46 -19.16
N GLY A 47 0.17 2.63 -19.37
CA GLY A 47 0.60 3.08 -20.69
C GLY A 47 -0.43 3.94 -21.41
N PRO A 48 -0.06 4.53 -22.58
CA PRO A 48 -0.84 5.58 -23.24
C PRO A 48 -2.27 5.15 -23.61
N ASP A 49 -2.45 3.90 -24.04
CA ASP A 49 -3.78 3.41 -24.41
C ASP A 49 -4.68 3.19 -23.21
N MET A 50 -4.11 2.73 -22.08
CA MET A 50 -4.87 2.57 -20.85
C MET A 50 -5.27 3.94 -20.27
N GLU A 51 -4.39 4.94 -20.36
CA GLU A 51 -4.72 6.32 -19.99
C GLU A 51 -5.90 6.83 -20.83
N ARG A 52 -5.89 6.61 -22.15
CA ARG A 52 -6.99 6.98 -23.04
C ARG A 52 -8.29 6.25 -22.73
N LEU A 53 -8.22 4.97 -22.36
CA LEU A 53 -9.41 4.19 -21.97
C LEU A 53 -10.05 4.72 -20.69
N VAL A 54 -9.25 5.19 -19.74
CA VAL A 54 -9.73 5.69 -18.44
C VAL A 54 -10.12 7.16 -18.48
N ALA A 55 -9.59 7.94 -19.42
CA ALA A 55 -9.86 9.37 -19.53
C ALA A 55 -11.37 9.67 -19.61
N GLY A 56 -11.88 10.48 -18.68
CA GLY A 56 -13.30 10.77 -18.50
C GLY A 56 -14.11 9.61 -17.87
N ARG A 57 -13.44 8.54 -17.45
CA ARG A 57 -14.04 7.37 -16.79
C ARG A 57 -13.32 6.99 -15.50
N GLU A 58 -12.55 7.92 -14.94
CA GLU A 58 -11.75 7.74 -13.72
C GLU A 58 -12.60 7.18 -12.58
N ARG A 59 -13.85 7.68 -12.46
CA ARG A 59 -14.80 7.19 -11.46
C ARG A 59 -15.07 5.69 -11.61
N ILE A 60 -15.29 5.19 -12.82
CA ILE A 60 -15.55 3.78 -13.09
C ILE A 60 -14.33 2.93 -12.71
N TYR A 61 -13.13 3.40 -13.10
CA TYR A 61 -11.88 2.72 -12.78
C TYR A 61 -11.64 2.65 -11.26
N LEU A 62 -11.88 3.74 -10.54
CA LEU A 62 -11.66 3.83 -9.11
C LEU A 62 -12.73 3.07 -8.30
N ASP A 63 -14.00 3.09 -8.73
CA ASP A 63 -15.07 2.34 -8.07
C ASP A 63 -14.74 0.85 -7.92
N ARG A 64 -14.04 0.27 -8.89
CA ARG A 64 -13.57 -1.11 -8.80
C ARG A 64 -12.73 -1.35 -7.55
N PHE A 65 -11.78 -0.46 -7.25
CA PHE A 65 -10.90 -0.61 -6.07
C PHE A 65 -11.70 -0.52 -4.77
N TRP A 66 -12.62 0.43 -4.68
CA TRP A 66 -13.46 0.57 -3.49
C TRP A 66 -14.44 -0.57 -3.32
N ASN A 67 -14.94 -1.13 -4.41
CA ASN A 67 -15.88 -2.23 -4.37
C ASN A 67 -15.21 -3.59 -4.08
N GLU A 68 -14.03 -3.85 -4.66
CA GLU A 68 -13.39 -5.16 -4.59
C GLU A 68 -12.42 -5.30 -3.41
N PHE A 69 -11.81 -4.20 -2.95
CA PHE A 69 -10.82 -4.26 -1.88
C PHE A 69 -11.34 -3.79 -0.51
N SER A 70 -12.57 -3.34 -0.42
CA SER A 70 -13.21 -3.02 0.87
C SER A 70 -13.85 -4.24 1.49
N ALA A 71 -13.83 -4.32 2.82
CA ALA A 71 -14.68 -5.24 3.57
C ALA A 71 -16.15 -4.82 3.50
N THR A 72 -16.39 -3.50 3.49
CA THR A 72 -17.73 -2.91 3.42
C THR A 72 -17.71 -1.72 2.46
N PRO A 73 -17.94 -1.94 1.14
CA PRO A 73 -17.88 -0.87 0.13
C PRO A 73 -18.78 0.34 0.40
N ALA A 74 -19.87 0.14 1.12
CA ALA A 74 -20.80 1.21 1.49
C ALA A 74 -20.20 2.24 2.47
N ARG A 75 -19.09 1.94 3.13
CA ARG A 75 -18.36 2.90 3.97
C ARG A 75 -17.67 4.00 3.14
N PHE A 76 -17.41 3.73 1.86
CA PHE A 76 -17.04 4.77 0.90
C PHE A 76 -18.28 5.53 0.47
N THR A 77 -18.51 6.69 1.07
CA THR A 77 -19.65 7.54 0.71
C THR A 77 -19.54 8.04 -0.73
N GLU A 78 -20.67 8.39 -1.33
CA GLU A 78 -20.68 8.99 -2.67
C GLU A 78 -19.82 10.26 -2.72
N ALA A 79 -19.89 11.08 -1.68
CA ALA A 79 -19.07 12.30 -1.60
C ALA A 79 -17.56 12.00 -1.60
N SER A 80 -17.11 10.94 -0.90
CA SER A 80 -15.71 10.51 -0.92
C SER A 80 -15.30 10.01 -2.30
N ARG A 81 -16.14 9.19 -2.92
CA ARG A 81 -15.88 8.64 -4.27
C ARG A 81 -15.76 9.75 -5.31
N GLU A 82 -16.67 10.71 -5.28
CA GLU A 82 -16.61 11.90 -6.15
C GLU A 82 -15.38 12.75 -5.91
N HIS A 83 -15.01 12.94 -4.64
CA HIS A 83 -13.81 13.69 -4.29
C HIS A 83 -12.56 13.07 -4.91
N TYR A 84 -12.34 11.77 -4.71
CA TYR A 84 -11.19 11.08 -5.29
C TYR A 84 -11.23 11.05 -6.82
N ALA A 85 -12.39 10.79 -7.41
CA ALA A 85 -12.52 10.79 -8.87
C ALA A 85 -12.14 12.14 -9.49
N LYS A 86 -12.54 13.26 -8.87
CA LYS A 86 -12.13 14.61 -9.30
C LYS A 86 -10.62 14.82 -9.21
N LEU A 87 -9.96 14.32 -8.17
CA LEU A 87 -8.51 14.43 -8.02
C LEU A 87 -7.78 13.61 -9.10
N TYR A 88 -8.26 12.41 -9.39
CA TYR A 88 -7.66 11.57 -10.42
C TYR A 88 -7.98 12.01 -11.85
N ALA A 89 -9.03 12.83 -12.05
CA ALA A 89 -9.31 13.46 -13.33
C ALA A 89 -8.43 14.69 -13.63
N LEU A 90 -7.60 15.13 -12.68
CA LEU A 90 -6.65 16.22 -12.94
C LEU A 90 -5.60 15.80 -13.98
N PRO A 91 -5.13 16.72 -14.82
CA PRO A 91 -4.12 16.43 -15.82
C PRO A 91 -2.89 15.73 -15.22
N GLY A 92 -2.51 14.59 -15.78
CA GLY A 92 -1.36 13.79 -15.35
C GLY A 92 -1.57 12.91 -14.12
N ALA A 93 -2.70 13.01 -13.41
CA ALA A 93 -2.93 12.22 -12.20
C ALA A 93 -3.00 10.70 -12.50
N MET A 94 -3.77 10.29 -13.50
CA MET A 94 -3.82 8.88 -13.93
C MET A 94 -2.49 8.40 -14.50
N HIS A 95 -1.80 9.23 -15.27
CA HIS A 95 -0.44 8.92 -15.75
C HIS A 95 0.49 8.59 -14.58
N SER A 96 0.54 9.45 -13.56
CA SER A 96 1.36 9.23 -12.37
C SER A 96 0.97 7.96 -11.61
N GLY A 97 -0.33 7.68 -11.49
CA GLY A 97 -0.83 6.45 -10.88
C GLY A 97 -0.38 5.19 -11.61
N PHE A 98 -0.45 5.17 -12.93
CA PHE A 98 0.00 4.04 -13.75
C PHE A 98 1.53 3.91 -13.77
N ALA A 99 2.26 5.02 -13.83
CA ALA A 99 3.72 5.02 -13.76
C ALA A 99 4.25 4.43 -12.46
N GLN A 100 3.54 4.63 -11.34
CA GLN A 100 3.89 3.99 -10.08
C GLN A 100 3.84 2.46 -10.17
N PHE A 101 2.82 1.89 -10.80
CA PHE A 101 2.73 0.43 -10.99
C PHE A 101 3.78 -0.07 -11.98
N ALA A 102 4.06 0.68 -13.03
CA ALA A 102 5.09 0.33 -14.02
C ALA A 102 6.51 0.26 -13.40
N ALA A 103 6.76 0.97 -12.29
CA ALA A 103 8.03 0.92 -11.57
C ALA A 103 8.23 -0.36 -10.74
N PHE A 104 7.20 -1.16 -10.48
CA PHE A 104 7.26 -2.30 -9.55
C PHE A 104 8.26 -3.39 -9.94
N ASP A 105 8.48 -3.62 -11.23
CA ASP A 105 9.47 -4.61 -11.67
C ASP A 105 10.90 -4.15 -11.33
N GLN A 106 11.22 -2.86 -11.52
CA GLN A 106 12.51 -2.30 -11.13
C GLN A 106 12.63 -2.21 -9.60
N ASP A 107 11.59 -1.75 -8.92
CA ASP A 107 11.56 -1.71 -7.45
C ASP A 107 11.82 -3.10 -6.84
N ALA A 108 11.28 -4.16 -7.46
CA ALA A 108 11.51 -5.53 -7.00
C ALA A 108 12.98 -5.96 -7.14
N ILE A 109 13.64 -5.57 -8.23
CA ILE A 109 15.06 -5.83 -8.44
C ILE A 109 15.88 -5.11 -7.37
N ASP A 110 15.64 -3.82 -7.18
CA ASP A 110 16.39 -2.97 -6.25
C ASP A 110 16.19 -3.42 -4.80
N ASN A 111 14.96 -3.74 -4.41
CA ASN A 111 14.65 -4.21 -3.06
C ASN A 111 15.29 -5.59 -2.77
N ARG A 112 15.32 -6.51 -3.73
CA ARG A 112 16.04 -7.78 -3.59
C ARG A 112 17.54 -7.57 -3.45
N ALA A 113 18.13 -6.68 -4.24
CA ALA A 113 19.56 -6.35 -4.14
C ALA A 113 19.89 -5.76 -2.76
N TYR A 114 19.05 -4.85 -2.25
CA TYR A 114 19.19 -4.32 -0.90
C TYR A 114 19.17 -5.41 0.16
N LEU A 115 18.17 -6.31 0.11
CA LEU A 115 18.07 -7.42 1.06
C LEU A 115 19.23 -8.42 0.94
N ALA A 116 19.67 -8.73 -0.28
CA ALA A 116 20.79 -9.64 -0.54
C ALA A 116 22.12 -9.09 -0.03
N SER A 117 22.31 -7.77 0.00
CA SER A 117 23.48 -7.12 0.61
C SER A 117 23.47 -7.14 2.15
N GLY A 118 22.51 -7.81 2.78
CA GLY A 118 22.30 -7.84 4.23
C GLY A 118 21.51 -6.65 4.76
N GLY A 119 20.93 -5.83 3.86
CA GLY A 119 20.11 -4.69 4.23
C GLY A 119 18.79 -5.15 4.87
N LYS A 120 18.48 -4.60 6.04
CA LYS A 120 17.16 -4.66 6.68
C LYS A 120 16.87 -3.32 7.35
N LEU A 121 15.59 -2.95 7.40
CA LEU A 121 15.17 -1.81 8.17
C LEU A 121 15.42 -2.06 9.65
N ALA A 122 16.25 -1.23 10.28
CA ALA A 122 16.65 -1.37 11.68
C ALA A 122 15.76 -0.56 12.63
N MET A 123 15.01 0.44 12.11
CA MET A 123 14.05 1.17 12.92
C MET A 123 12.81 0.30 13.19
N PRO A 124 12.05 0.59 14.28
CA PRO A 124 10.78 -0.08 14.54
C PRO A 124 9.80 0.10 13.36
N VAL A 125 9.19 -1.01 12.93
CA VAL A 125 8.21 -1.06 11.84
C VAL A 125 6.88 -1.54 12.38
N LEU A 126 5.81 -0.78 12.15
CA LEU A 126 4.44 -1.25 12.29
C LEU A 126 3.98 -1.82 10.94
N ALA A 127 3.67 -3.09 10.89
CA ALA A 127 3.08 -3.73 9.73
C ALA A 127 1.61 -4.00 10.00
N VAL A 128 0.71 -3.24 9.39
CA VAL A 128 -0.72 -3.30 9.64
C VAL A 128 -1.51 -3.62 8.40
N GLY A 129 -2.45 -4.56 8.51
CA GLY A 129 -3.38 -4.91 7.45
C GLY A 129 -4.83 -4.88 7.93
N GLY A 130 -5.76 -4.65 7.01
CA GLY A 130 -7.18 -4.84 7.29
C GLY A 130 -7.49 -6.33 7.44
N GLU A 131 -8.38 -6.66 8.35
CA GLU A 131 -8.76 -8.05 8.69
C GLU A 131 -9.20 -8.85 7.46
N LYS A 132 -9.90 -8.21 6.52
CA LYS A 132 -10.41 -8.81 5.28
C LYS A 132 -9.51 -8.56 4.06
N SER A 133 -8.26 -8.11 4.29
CA SER A 133 -7.24 -7.91 3.27
C SER A 133 -5.95 -8.64 3.66
N PHE A 134 -4.82 -7.95 3.76
CA PHE A 134 -3.57 -8.59 4.17
C PHE A 134 -3.55 -9.08 5.62
N GLY A 135 -4.30 -8.46 6.52
CA GLY A 135 -4.34 -8.85 7.93
C GLY A 135 -2.96 -9.01 8.53
N ALA A 136 -2.75 -10.11 9.27
CA ALA A 136 -1.46 -10.49 9.84
C ALA A 136 -0.37 -10.79 8.78
N GLY A 137 -0.75 -11.03 7.53
CA GLY A 137 0.18 -11.26 6.42
C GLY A 137 1.13 -10.08 6.17
N MET A 138 0.72 -8.85 6.50
CA MET A 138 1.61 -7.69 6.41
C MET A 138 2.85 -7.83 7.28
N ALA A 139 2.69 -8.35 8.50
CA ALA A 139 3.83 -8.59 9.38
C ALA A 139 4.75 -9.69 8.83
N ALA A 140 4.20 -10.74 8.23
CA ALA A 140 5.00 -11.79 7.60
C ALA A 140 5.85 -11.21 6.44
N VAL A 141 5.27 -10.35 5.60
CA VAL A 141 6.03 -9.64 4.55
C VAL A 141 7.14 -8.80 5.15
N MET A 142 6.85 -7.98 6.16
CA MET A 142 7.84 -7.04 6.71
C MET A 142 8.94 -7.71 7.54
N ARG A 143 8.70 -8.86 8.15
CA ARG A 143 9.75 -9.65 8.84
C ARG A 143 10.85 -10.12 7.88
N ALA A 144 10.57 -10.22 6.59
CA ALA A 144 11.60 -10.48 5.59
C ALA A 144 12.55 -9.28 5.40
N ALA A 145 12.10 -8.05 5.66
CA ALA A 145 12.81 -6.82 5.32
C ALA A 145 13.11 -5.90 6.52
N ALA A 146 12.71 -6.26 7.74
CA ALA A 146 12.94 -5.46 8.95
C ALA A 146 13.31 -6.35 10.14
N THR A 147 14.02 -5.78 11.12
CA THR A 147 14.50 -6.49 12.30
C THR A 147 13.53 -6.37 13.49
N ASP A 148 12.79 -5.28 13.58
CA ASP A 148 11.83 -4.99 14.65
C ASP A 148 10.45 -4.71 14.04
N VAL A 149 9.56 -5.71 14.05
CA VAL A 149 8.24 -5.63 13.42
C VAL A 149 7.14 -5.82 14.46
N THR A 150 6.36 -4.78 14.67
CA THR A 150 5.09 -4.82 15.40
C THR A 150 3.98 -5.18 14.41
N GLU A 151 3.23 -6.23 14.72
CA GLU A 151 2.06 -6.65 13.94
C GLU A 151 0.83 -5.86 14.34
N GLY A 152 0.00 -5.48 13.35
CA GLY A 152 -1.29 -4.86 13.56
C GLY A 152 -2.34 -5.40 12.60
N VAL A 153 -3.56 -5.57 13.10
CA VAL A 153 -4.73 -5.91 12.28
C VAL A 153 -5.86 -4.97 12.66
N ILE A 154 -6.45 -4.34 11.65
CA ILE A 154 -7.61 -3.46 11.85
C ILE A 154 -8.87 -4.29 11.61
N PRO A 155 -9.74 -4.43 12.65
CA PRO A 155 -10.95 -5.22 12.51
C PRO A 155 -11.95 -4.58 11.56
N ASP A 156 -12.84 -5.37 10.99
CA ASP A 156 -13.93 -4.95 10.11
C ASP A 156 -13.49 -4.08 8.94
N SER A 157 -12.30 -4.27 8.43
CA SER A 157 -11.77 -3.49 7.29
C SER A 157 -11.07 -4.35 6.26
N GLY A 158 -11.21 -3.93 5.01
CA GLY A 158 -10.42 -4.39 3.89
C GLY A 158 -9.14 -3.56 3.77
N ARG A 159 -8.77 -3.26 2.53
CA ARG A 159 -7.54 -2.50 2.23
C ARG A 159 -7.56 -1.05 2.74
N TRP A 160 -8.73 -0.44 2.80
CA TRP A 160 -8.90 0.99 3.05
C TRP A 160 -9.16 1.27 4.53
N ILE A 161 -8.26 0.81 5.39
CA ILE A 161 -8.42 0.83 6.85
C ILE A 161 -8.73 2.23 7.42
N MET A 162 -8.26 3.30 6.75
CA MET A 162 -8.51 4.68 7.17
C MET A 162 -9.95 5.12 6.95
N GLU A 163 -10.59 4.64 5.88
CA GLU A 163 -11.98 4.92 5.54
C GLU A 163 -12.94 3.93 6.20
N GLU A 164 -12.52 2.66 6.32
CA GLU A 164 -13.40 1.62 6.83
C GLU A 164 -13.46 1.55 8.35
N ASN A 165 -12.32 1.80 9.03
CA ASN A 165 -12.25 1.85 10.49
C ASN A 165 -11.24 2.89 10.98
N PRO A 166 -11.54 4.19 10.81
CA PRO A 166 -10.60 5.27 11.16
C PRO A 166 -10.26 5.30 12.65
N ALA A 167 -11.22 4.97 13.52
CA ALA A 167 -10.99 5.01 14.97
C ALA A 167 -9.93 4.00 15.41
N ALA A 168 -10.08 2.72 15.02
CA ALA A 168 -9.09 1.69 15.36
C ALA A 168 -7.74 1.98 14.68
N THR A 169 -7.75 2.47 13.44
CA THR A 169 -6.54 2.82 12.71
C THR A 169 -5.76 3.94 13.40
N VAL A 170 -6.43 5.02 13.80
CA VAL A 170 -5.78 6.13 14.52
C VAL A 170 -5.21 5.67 15.85
N VAL A 171 -5.97 4.89 16.63
CA VAL A 171 -5.48 4.36 17.93
C VAL A 171 -4.22 3.52 17.74
N MET A 172 -4.22 2.62 16.75
CA MET A 172 -3.08 1.75 16.50
C MET A 172 -1.84 2.52 16.05
N ILE A 173 -1.98 3.41 15.06
CA ILE A 173 -0.86 4.20 14.53
C ILE A 173 -0.31 5.13 15.62
N ARG A 174 -1.16 5.84 16.36
CA ARG A 174 -0.71 6.71 17.45
C ARG A 174 -0.01 5.91 18.54
N GLY A 175 -0.60 4.79 18.98
CA GLY A 175 0.03 3.92 19.97
C GLY A 175 1.42 3.42 19.57
N PHE A 176 1.64 3.19 18.28
CA PHE A 176 2.97 2.84 17.75
C PHE A 176 3.91 4.05 17.71
N LEU A 177 3.44 5.21 17.24
CA LEU A 177 4.28 6.40 17.09
C LEU A 177 4.70 7.00 18.44
N ASP A 178 3.87 6.87 19.47
CA ASP A 178 4.11 7.45 20.79
C ASP A 178 4.97 6.56 21.72
N LYS A 179 5.23 5.30 21.34
CA LYS A 179 6.17 4.43 22.09
C LYS A 179 7.56 5.06 22.14
N GLY A 180 8.05 5.34 23.35
CA GLY A 180 9.39 5.89 23.58
C GLY A 180 9.51 7.42 23.45
N ARG A 181 8.39 8.10 23.58
CA ARG A 181 8.38 9.52 23.96
C ARG A 181 8.53 9.68 25.46
#